data_f6a1d84823e96748db4b30a51a06694c
#
_entry.id   f6a1d84823e96748db4b30a51a06694c
#
_cell.length_a   1.000
_cell.length_b   1.000
_cell.length_c   1.000
_cell.angle_alpha   90.00
_cell.angle_beta   90.00
_cell.angle_gamma   90.00
#
_symmetry.space_group_name_H-M   'P 1'
#
loop_
_entity.id
_entity.type
_entity.pdbx_description
1 polymer ?
#
loop_
_entity_poly.entity_id
_entity_poly.type
_entity_poly.pdbx_seq_one_letter_code
_entity_poly.pdbx_strand_id
1 'polypeptide(L)'
;AQVSSGLALVQRLMTQEIPSMLTVNNYFGVLQAVIHDLGIGVLPDYVTQEFDRVVPVLEEVQSNDVPVYLAFPEELRHSKRIEAFRDFVQSEIIEHRKALRAQMVD
;
A
#
# COMPACT_ATOMS: atom_id res chain seq x y z
N ALA A 1 7.63 6.38 8.07
CA ALA A 1 7.66 4.94 8.33
C ALA A 1 7.17 4.12 7.14
N GLN A 2 6.11 4.57 6.47
CA GLN A 2 5.58 3.86 5.30
C GLN A 2 6.56 3.86 4.13
N VAL A 3 7.27 4.96 3.95
CA VAL A 3 8.21 5.12 2.85
C VAL A 3 9.45 4.25 3.07
N SER A 4 9.81 4.00 4.32
CA SER A 4 11.07 3.32 4.63
C SER A 4 11.07 1.83 4.28
N SER A 5 9.98 1.11 4.47
CA SER A 5 9.97 -0.32 4.13
C SER A 5 9.89 -0.55 2.62
N GLY A 6 9.09 0.25 1.91
CA GLY A 6 9.08 0.21 0.45
C GLY A 6 10.41 0.61 -0.13
N LEU A 7 11.05 1.62 0.45
CA LEU A 7 12.37 2.07 0.04
C LEU A 7 13.42 0.98 0.26
N ALA A 8 13.36 0.26 1.38
CA ALA A 8 14.30 -0.82 1.66
C ALA A 8 14.17 -1.94 0.61
N LEU A 9 12.96 -2.29 0.21
CA LEU A 9 12.75 -3.29 -0.84
C LEU A 9 13.31 -2.80 -2.18
N VAL A 10 13.05 -1.56 -2.53
CA VAL A 10 13.57 -0.95 -3.77
C VAL A 10 15.10 -0.97 -3.75
N GLN A 11 15.71 -0.60 -2.63
CA GLN A 11 17.17 -0.62 -2.50
C GLN A 11 17.74 -2.03 -2.65
N ARG A 12 17.07 -3.04 -2.09
CA ARG A 12 17.49 -4.44 -2.28
C ARG A 12 17.44 -4.86 -3.74
N LEU A 13 16.41 -4.46 -4.46
CA LEU A 13 16.28 -4.76 -5.89
C LEU A 13 17.34 -4.03 -6.69
N MET A 14 17.67 -2.80 -6.31
CA MET A 14 18.69 -2.00 -7.00
C MET A 14 20.11 -2.53 -6.79
N THR A 15 20.38 -3.21 -5.68
CA THR A 15 21.69 -3.85 -5.46
C THR A 15 21.93 -5.01 -6.42
N GLN A 16 20.90 -5.47 -7.12
CA GLN A 16 21.03 -6.49 -8.16
C GLN A 16 21.28 -5.89 -9.55
N GLU A 17 21.72 -4.64 -9.61
CA GLU A 17 22.07 -3.90 -10.84
C GLU A 17 20.88 -3.69 -11.79
N ILE A 18 19.67 -3.66 -11.26
CA ILE A 18 18.47 -3.36 -12.05
C ILE A 18 18.29 -1.85 -12.09
N PRO A 19 18.37 -1.22 -13.28
CA PRO A 19 18.22 0.23 -13.35
C PRO A 19 16.78 0.67 -13.09
N SER A 20 16.65 1.82 -12.43
CA SER A 20 15.34 2.45 -12.24
C SER A 20 14.94 3.21 -13.50
N MET A 21 13.76 2.91 -14.04
CA MET A 21 13.24 3.61 -15.21
C MET A 21 12.70 4.98 -14.88
N LEU A 22 12.06 5.11 -13.71
CA LEU A 22 11.42 6.33 -13.26
C LEU A 22 11.37 6.34 -11.74
N THR A 23 11.68 7.48 -11.15
CA THR A 23 11.58 7.65 -9.69
C THR A 23 10.60 8.77 -9.39
N VAL A 24 9.62 8.49 -8.55
CA VAL A 24 8.60 9.46 -8.14
C VAL A 24 8.49 9.42 -6.61
N ASN A 25 7.89 10.46 -6.03
CA ASN A 25 7.87 10.65 -4.59
C ASN A 25 6.56 10.21 -3.92
N ASN A 26 5.66 9.54 -4.65
CA ASN A 26 4.40 9.07 -4.07
C ASN A 26 3.89 7.84 -4.82
N TYR A 27 3.00 7.09 -4.17
CA TYR A 27 2.47 5.86 -4.73
C TYR A 27 1.55 6.10 -5.93
N PHE A 28 0.87 7.23 -5.97
CA PHE A 28 0.01 7.55 -7.10
C PHE A 28 0.82 7.66 -8.40
N GLY A 29 1.98 8.32 -8.34
CA GLY A 29 2.88 8.40 -9.49
C GLY A 29 3.40 7.04 -9.91
N VAL A 30 3.77 6.17 -8.96
CA VAL A 30 4.18 4.80 -9.26
C VAL A 30 3.05 4.03 -9.93
N LEU A 31 1.83 4.14 -9.39
CA LEU A 31 0.66 3.47 -9.96
C LEU A 31 0.42 3.90 -11.40
N GLN A 32 0.47 5.20 -11.68
CA GLN A 32 0.26 5.71 -13.02
C GLN A 32 1.32 5.20 -14.00
N ALA A 33 2.57 5.14 -13.56
CA ALA A 33 3.64 4.60 -14.39
C ALA A 33 3.41 3.12 -14.72
N VAL A 34 3.00 2.32 -13.74
CA VAL A 34 2.74 0.90 -13.94
C VAL A 34 1.53 0.69 -14.87
N ILE A 35 0.46 1.45 -14.67
CA ILE A 35 -0.73 1.36 -15.51
C ILE A 35 -0.38 1.66 -16.98
N HIS A 36 0.56 2.56 -17.22
CA HIS A 36 0.99 2.96 -18.56
C HIS A 36 2.17 2.11 -19.07
N ASP A 37 2.39 0.93 -18.50
CA ASP A 37 3.34 -0.07 -18.99
C ASP A 37 4.80 0.38 -18.95
N LEU A 38 5.17 1.25 -18.01
CA LEU A 38 6.55 1.70 -17.87
C LEU A 38 7.44 0.68 -17.16
N GLY A 39 6.86 -0.29 -16.45
CA GLY A 39 7.66 -1.30 -15.77
C GLY A 39 6.98 -1.88 -14.56
N ILE A 40 7.78 -2.43 -13.65
CA ILE A 40 7.33 -3.02 -12.40
C ILE A 40 7.51 -1.99 -11.29
N GLY A 41 6.50 -1.82 -10.45
CA GLY A 41 6.53 -0.90 -9.33
C GLY A 41 6.21 -1.59 -8.02
N VAL A 42 6.63 -0.97 -6.92
CA VAL A 42 6.28 -1.41 -5.56
C VAL A 42 5.11 -0.58 -5.07
N LEU A 43 4.00 -1.24 -4.82
CA LEU A 43 2.75 -0.58 -4.44
C LEU A 43 2.13 -1.28 -3.22
N PRO A 44 1.34 -0.57 -2.40
CA PRO A 44 0.55 -1.22 -1.37
C PRO A 44 -0.42 -2.23 -2.00
N ASP A 45 -0.63 -3.35 -1.31
CA ASP A 45 -1.45 -4.44 -1.85
C ASP A 45 -2.91 -4.06 -2.06
N TYR A 46 -3.45 -3.13 -1.27
CA TYR A 46 -4.83 -2.70 -1.42
C TYR A 46 -5.09 -1.96 -2.73
N VAL A 47 -4.06 -1.45 -3.38
CA VAL A 47 -4.21 -0.73 -4.65
C VAL A 47 -4.70 -1.67 -5.75
N THR A 48 -4.29 -2.93 -5.70
CA THR A 48 -4.66 -3.91 -6.74
C THR A 48 -6.16 -4.21 -6.78
N GLN A 49 -6.88 -3.93 -5.70
CA GLN A 49 -8.34 -4.15 -5.67
C GLN A 49 -9.12 -3.13 -6.50
N GLU A 50 -8.59 -1.92 -6.59
CA GLU A 50 -9.28 -0.85 -7.32
C GLU A 50 -8.88 -0.80 -8.79
N PHE A 51 -7.75 -1.40 -9.14
CA PHE A 51 -7.16 -1.27 -10.48
C PHE A 51 -6.84 -2.66 -11.02
N ASP A 52 -7.76 -3.22 -11.79
CA ASP A 52 -7.62 -4.54 -12.39
C ASP A 52 -6.55 -4.60 -13.49
N ARG A 53 -6.04 -3.45 -13.90
CA ARG A 53 -4.94 -3.38 -14.89
C ARG A 53 -3.58 -3.64 -14.27
N VAL A 54 -3.51 -3.76 -12.94
CA VAL A 54 -2.28 -4.01 -12.19
C VAL A 54 -2.33 -5.44 -11.66
N VAL A 55 -1.29 -6.22 -11.95
CA VAL A 55 -1.20 -7.61 -11.51
C VAL A 55 0.05 -7.81 -10.66
N PRO A 56 -0.02 -8.67 -9.63
CA PRO A 56 1.16 -8.97 -8.83
C PRO A 56 2.17 -9.81 -9.60
N VAL A 57 3.45 -9.47 -9.46
CA VAL A 57 4.56 -10.23 -10.00
C VAL A 57 5.60 -10.42 -8.90
N LEU A 58 6.50 -11.37 -9.06
CA LEU A 58 7.55 -11.67 -8.08
C LEU A 58 6.96 -11.91 -6.68
N GLU A 59 5.98 -12.80 -6.61
CA GLU A 59 5.25 -13.04 -5.36
C GLU A 59 6.15 -13.57 -4.25
N GLU A 60 7.29 -14.15 -4.58
CA GLU A 60 8.28 -14.61 -3.62
C GLU A 60 9.05 -13.47 -2.94
N VAL A 61 8.97 -12.25 -3.49
CA VAL A 61 9.62 -11.07 -2.90
C VAL A 61 8.58 -10.32 -2.09
N GLN A 62 8.76 -10.24 -0.78
CA GLN A 62 7.82 -9.56 0.10
C GLN A 62 8.55 -8.52 0.94
N SER A 63 7.87 -7.39 1.17
CA SER A 63 8.32 -6.39 2.12
C SER A 63 7.67 -6.64 3.48
N ASN A 64 8.21 -6.02 4.52
CA ASN A 64 7.59 -6.05 5.84
C ASN A 64 6.26 -5.29 5.82
N ASP A 65 5.33 -5.73 6.66
CA ASP A 65 4.09 -5.01 6.86
C ASP A 65 4.37 -3.61 7.40
N VAL A 66 3.60 -2.64 6.92
CA VAL A 66 3.72 -1.23 7.33
C VAL A 66 2.56 -0.90 8.25
N PRO A 67 2.80 -0.49 9.50
CA PRO A 67 1.71 -0.10 10.39
C PRO A 67 1.08 1.22 9.94
N VAL A 68 -0.23 1.27 9.99
CA VAL A 68 -1.01 2.45 9.64
C VAL A 68 -1.75 2.91 10.89
N TYR A 69 -1.69 4.20 11.18
CA TYR A 69 -2.25 4.78 12.39
C TYR A 69 -3.31 5.82 12.05
N LEU A 70 -4.40 5.79 12.80
CA LEU A 70 -5.37 6.89 12.80
C LEU A 70 -4.98 7.84 13.93
N ALA A 71 -4.63 9.08 13.58
CA ALA A 71 -4.20 10.09 14.53
C ALA A 71 -5.23 11.20 14.63
N PHE A 72 -5.46 11.68 15.85
CA PHE A 72 -6.36 12.81 16.10
C PHE A 72 -5.88 13.55 17.35
N PRO A 73 -6.26 14.86 17.52
CA PRO A 73 -5.88 15.60 18.70
C PRO A 73 -6.45 14.99 20.00
N GLU A 74 -5.67 15.01 21.06
CA GLU A 74 -6.06 14.40 22.32
C GLU A 74 -7.36 15.00 22.87
N GLU A 75 -7.59 16.28 22.63
CA GLU A 75 -8.79 16.99 23.05
C GLU A 75 -10.07 16.37 22.48
N LEU A 76 -9.95 15.67 21.34
CA LEU A 76 -11.09 15.06 20.66
C LEU A 76 -11.26 13.57 21.00
N ARG A 77 -10.46 13.05 21.94
CA ARG A 77 -10.47 11.62 22.28
C ARG A 77 -11.86 11.11 22.69
N HIS A 78 -12.65 11.94 23.35
CA HIS A 78 -14.00 11.57 23.80
C HIS A 78 -15.09 12.14 22.90
N SER A 79 -14.75 12.69 21.74
CA SER A 79 -15.71 13.19 20.78
C SER A 79 -16.47 12.04 20.13
N LYS A 80 -17.79 12.14 20.10
CA LYS A 80 -18.63 11.13 19.45
C LYS A 80 -18.43 11.08 17.94
N ARG A 81 -18.05 12.22 17.34
CA ARG A 81 -17.73 12.25 15.91
C ARG A 81 -16.48 11.42 15.61
N ILE A 82 -15.44 11.60 16.43
CA ILE A 82 -14.19 10.86 16.24
C ILE A 82 -14.43 9.37 16.49
N GLU A 83 -15.21 9.03 17.51
CA GLU A 83 -15.55 7.65 17.82
C GLU A 83 -16.31 7.00 16.64
N ALA A 84 -17.31 7.69 16.11
CA ALA A 84 -18.07 7.19 14.95
C ALA A 84 -17.20 7.03 13.72
N PHE A 85 -16.34 7.99 13.44
CA PHE A 85 -15.40 7.93 12.32
C PHE A 85 -14.41 6.77 12.49
N ARG A 86 -13.85 6.62 13.69
CA ARG A 86 -12.92 5.54 13.99
C ARG A 86 -13.57 4.18 13.77
N ASP A 87 -14.80 3.99 14.28
CA ASP A 87 -15.52 2.73 14.17
C ASP A 87 -15.82 2.42 12.69
N PHE A 88 -16.21 3.43 11.92
CA PHE A 88 -16.46 3.29 10.48
C PHE A 88 -15.18 2.86 9.75
N VAL A 89 -14.07 3.55 9.99
CA VAL A 89 -12.80 3.25 9.33
C VAL A 89 -12.33 1.84 9.70
N GLN A 90 -12.44 1.45 10.97
CA GLN A 90 -12.04 0.11 11.39
C GLN A 90 -12.87 -0.96 10.70
N SER A 91 -14.18 -0.79 10.59
CA SER A 91 -15.03 -1.77 9.92
C SER A 91 -14.71 -1.86 8.43
N GLU A 92 -14.45 -0.74 7.77
CA GLU A 92 -14.08 -0.73 6.35
C GLU A 92 -12.73 -1.41 6.13
N ILE A 93 -11.76 -1.20 7.01
CA ILE A 93 -10.46 -1.86 6.91
C ILE A 93 -10.59 -3.37 7.08
N ILE A 94 -11.42 -3.83 8.02
CA ILE A 94 -11.63 -5.25 8.22
C ILE A 94 -12.26 -5.89 6.97
N GLU A 95 -13.26 -5.25 6.39
CA GLU A 95 -13.89 -5.75 5.16
C GLU A 95 -12.90 -5.77 3.99
N HIS A 96 -12.08 -4.73 3.88
CA HIS A 96 -11.06 -4.64 2.85
C HIS A 96 -10.02 -5.77 2.97
N ARG A 97 -9.58 -6.05 4.19
CA ARG A 97 -8.66 -7.16 4.46
C ARG A 97 -9.24 -8.51 4.11
N LYS A 98 -10.52 -8.72 4.39
CA LYS A 98 -11.21 -9.97 4.02
C LYS A 98 -11.21 -10.14 2.51
N ALA A 99 -11.50 -9.08 1.77
CA ALA A 99 -11.50 -9.11 0.32
C ALA A 99 -10.11 -9.41 -0.25
N LEU A 100 -9.06 -8.81 0.32
CA LEU A 100 -7.68 -9.09 -0.06
C LEU A 100 -7.30 -10.55 0.16
N ARG A 101 -7.66 -11.11 1.33
CA ARG A 101 -7.39 -12.51 1.64
C ARG A 101 -8.12 -13.45 0.68
N ALA A 102 -9.34 -13.13 0.31
CA ALA A 102 -10.10 -13.93 -0.65
C ALA A 102 -9.42 -13.96 -2.03
N GLN A 103 -8.83 -12.84 -2.45
CA GLN A 103 -8.09 -12.79 -3.71
C GLN A 103 -6.78 -13.58 -3.65
N MET A 104 -6.14 -13.64 -2.49
CA MET A 104 -4.87 -14.33 -2.31
C MET A 104 -5.01 -15.85 -2.24
N VAL A 105 -6.21 -16.36 -1.95
CA VAL A 105 -6.46 -17.80 -1.82
C VAL A 105 -6.71 -18.44 -3.20
N ASP A 106 -7.11 -17.67 -4.17
CA ASP A 106 -7.33 -18.16 -5.53
C ASP A 106 -6.04 -18.04 -6.35
#